data_67822c95dac13d1695f7d46258c1fde6
#
_entry.id   67822c95dac13d1695f7d46258c1fde6
#
_cell.length_a   1.000
_cell.length_b   1.000
_cell.length_c   1.000
_cell.angle_alpha   90.00
_cell.angle_beta   90.00
_cell.angle_gamma   90.00
#
_symmetry.space_group_name_H-M   'P 1'
#
loop_
_entity.id
_entity.type
_entity.pdbx_description
1 polymer ?
#
loop_
_entity_poly.entity_id
_entity_poly.type
_entity_poly.pdbx_seq_one_letter_code
_entity_poly.pdbx_strand_id
1 'polypeptide(L)'
;MRNLISVSGKIGMGKDTVCSIIQYLTTKKQSNIDCSFEEFRGSTLEMLSPYQNKKMAGKLKKIASILTGIDVNKFEDQEFKKTEMSPEWGMTYRTFLQKLGTEAMRNGLHTDTWLNAFWIDYKDIYTGSWGQGHHIYEKPNWIITDVRFENEYNSVKERGGLMIKVERPGIETQTHTSETGLDHITDWDYVIQNDGTINDLIEKVHEILIKEGVI
;
A
#
# COMPACT_ATOMS: atom_id res chain seq x y z
N MET A 1 1.95 18.25 7.23
CA MET A 1 2.60 16.97 6.84
C MET A 1 1.54 16.08 6.19
N ARG A 2 1.84 15.38 5.12
CA ARG A 2 0.91 14.46 4.43
C ARG A 2 0.83 13.15 5.20
N ASN A 3 -0.28 12.88 5.88
CA ASN A 3 -0.46 11.63 6.63
C ASN A 3 -0.80 10.42 5.75
N LEU A 4 -1.29 10.66 4.53
CA LEU A 4 -1.63 9.62 3.57
C LEU A 4 -0.81 9.77 2.30
N ILE A 5 -0.15 8.68 1.88
CA ILE A 5 0.57 8.58 0.61
C ILE A 5 0.09 7.31 -0.09
N SER A 6 -0.45 7.44 -1.30
CA SER A 6 -0.77 6.30 -2.16
C SER A 6 0.33 6.10 -3.19
N VAL A 7 0.82 4.88 -3.30
CA VAL A 7 1.77 4.47 -4.34
C VAL A 7 1.08 3.44 -5.22
N SER A 8 0.65 3.84 -6.39
CA SER A 8 -0.08 3.01 -7.34
C SER A 8 0.77 2.66 -8.57
N GLY A 9 0.35 1.65 -9.29
CA GLY A 9 1.01 1.14 -10.51
C GLY A 9 0.74 -0.34 -10.68
N LYS A 10 0.96 -0.88 -11.87
CA LYS A 10 0.71 -2.30 -12.19
C LYS A 10 1.71 -3.24 -11.50
N ILE A 11 1.46 -4.54 -11.59
CA ILE A 11 2.38 -5.56 -11.03
C ILE A 11 3.77 -5.38 -11.64
N GLY A 12 4.82 -5.46 -10.81
CA GLY A 12 6.22 -5.35 -11.25
C GLY A 12 6.76 -3.93 -11.42
N MET A 13 5.93 -2.88 -11.30
CA MET A 13 6.36 -1.49 -11.50
C MET A 13 7.26 -0.93 -10.37
N GLY A 14 7.34 -1.60 -9.21
CA GLY A 14 8.22 -1.16 -8.11
C GLY A 14 7.52 -0.41 -6.98
N LYS A 15 6.19 -0.52 -6.85
CA LYS A 15 5.41 0.13 -5.78
C LYS A 15 5.92 -0.17 -4.37
N ASP A 16 6.20 -1.44 -4.08
CA ASP A 16 6.67 -1.84 -2.75
C ASP A 16 8.09 -1.31 -2.49
N THR A 17 8.91 -1.16 -3.55
CA THR A 17 10.23 -0.53 -3.43
C THR A 17 10.09 0.96 -3.12
N VAL A 18 9.21 1.68 -3.81
CA VAL A 18 8.92 3.10 -3.51
C VAL A 18 8.38 3.25 -2.09
N CYS A 19 7.51 2.35 -1.62
CA CYS A 19 7.05 2.34 -0.24
C CYS A 19 8.22 2.21 0.75
N SER A 20 9.11 1.22 0.55
CA SER A 20 10.28 1.04 1.41
C SER A 20 11.23 2.24 1.36
N ILE A 21 11.38 2.92 0.21
CA ILE A 21 12.18 4.15 0.10
C ILE A 21 11.54 5.29 0.91
N ILE A 22 10.23 5.47 0.84
CA ILE A 22 9.54 6.49 1.66
C ILE A 22 9.78 6.20 3.16
N GLN A 23 9.63 4.93 3.57
CA GLN A 23 9.91 4.51 4.94
C GLN A 23 11.35 4.77 5.34
N TYR A 24 12.32 4.43 4.50
CA TYR A 24 13.74 4.67 4.71
C TYR A 24 14.05 6.15 4.92
N LEU A 25 13.66 7.00 3.99
CA LEU A 25 13.95 8.43 4.01
C LEU A 25 13.31 9.13 5.22
N THR A 26 12.07 8.78 5.54
CA THR A 26 11.36 9.35 6.70
C THR A 26 11.92 8.86 8.03
N THR A 27 12.36 7.60 8.12
CA THR A 27 13.04 7.07 9.31
C THR A 27 14.39 7.72 9.49
N LYS A 28 15.17 7.88 8.42
CA LYS A 28 16.48 8.54 8.46
C LYS A 28 16.37 9.96 8.98
N LYS A 29 15.37 10.73 8.49
CA LYS A 29 15.10 12.08 9.00
C LYS A 29 14.73 12.11 10.48
N GLN A 30 13.85 11.21 10.93
CA GLN A 30 13.30 11.24 12.28
C GLN A 30 14.27 10.69 13.32
N SER A 31 14.98 9.60 13.01
CA SER A 31 15.80 8.84 13.97
C SER A 31 17.29 9.00 13.75
N ASN A 32 17.70 9.82 12.77
CA ASN A 32 19.10 10.07 12.39
C ASN A 32 19.95 8.79 12.26
N ILE A 33 19.32 7.72 11.71
CA ILE A 33 20.01 6.45 11.49
C ILE A 33 21.01 6.59 10.34
N ASP A 34 22.19 5.99 10.53
CA ASP A 34 23.23 5.91 9.51
C ASP A 34 23.29 4.47 8.96
N CYS A 35 22.52 4.22 7.91
CA CYS A 35 22.51 2.96 7.17
C CYS A 35 22.18 3.22 5.70
N SER A 36 22.55 2.30 4.83
CA SER A 36 22.14 2.28 3.42
C SER A 36 20.69 1.83 3.28
N PHE A 37 20.10 2.05 2.09
CA PHE A 37 18.76 1.55 1.79
C PHE A 37 18.70 0.02 1.79
N GLU A 38 19.76 -0.64 1.32
CA GLU A 38 19.88 -2.10 1.29
C GLU A 38 19.87 -2.69 2.70
N GLU A 39 20.56 -2.05 3.66
CA GLU A 39 20.57 -2.47 5.06
C GLU A 39 19.25 -2.18 5.77
N PHE A 40 18.54 -1.12 5.37
CA PHE A 40 17.24 -0.78 5.93
C PHE A 40 16.16 -1.77 5.48
N ARG A 41 16.13 -2.07 4.17
CA ARG A 41 15.06 -2.84 3.54
C ARG A 41 15.02 -4.28 4.05
N GLY A 42 13.86 -4.71 4.55
CA GLY A 42 13.65 -6.05 5.13
C GLY A 42 14.27 -6.25 6.51
N SER A 43 14.84 -5.20 7.11
CA SER A 43 15.37 -5.22 8.48
C SER A 43 14.32 -4.79 9.50
N THR A 44 14.63 -4.97 10.78
CA THR A 44 13.79 -4.46 11.89
C THR A 44 13.70 -2.93 11.93
N LEU A 45 14.60 -2.22 11.23
CA LEU A 45 14.57 -0.76 11.13
C LEU A 45 13.29 -0.25 10.43
N GLU A 46 12.68 -1.03 9.54
CA GLU A 46 11.39 -0.68 8.93
C GLU A 46 10.29 -0.44 9.98
N MET A 47 10.37 -1.11 11.14
CA MET A 47 9.42 -0.91 12.25
C MET A 47 9.54 0.46 12.92
N LEU A 48 10.67 1.15 12.72
CA LEU A 48 10.89 2.51 13.24
C LEU A 48 10.27 3.58 12.33
N SER A 49 9.76 3.19 11.15
CA SER A 49 9.22 4.14 10.20
C SER A 49 7.99 4.84 10.79
N PRO A 50 7.95 6.19 10.69
CA PRO A 50 6.74 6.93 11.04
C PRO A 50 5.57 6.60 10.10
N TYR A 51 5.83 6.03 8.91
CA TYR A 51 4.82 5.61 7.95
C TYR A 51 4.64 4.10 7.95
N GLN A 52 3.39 3.66 8.12
CA GLN A 52 3.03 2.24 8.06
C GLN A 52 2.51 1.89 6.66
N ASN A 53 3.06 0.82 6.06
CA ASN A 53 2.48 0.24 4.84
C ASN A 53 1.14 -0.42 5.17
N LYS A 54 0.06 0.08 4.58
CA LYS A 54 -1.30 -0.46 4.72
C LYS A 54 -1.84 -0.88 3.37
N LYS A 55 -2.51 -2.01 3.35
CA LYS A 55 -3.12 -2.55 2.13
C LYS A 55 -4.63 -2.63 2.28
N MET A 56 -5.37 -2.14 1.29
CA MET A 56 -6.84 -2.25 1.27
C MET A 56 -7.29 -3.70 1.26
N ALA A 57 -6.56 -4.56 0.53
CA ALA A 57 -6.77 -6.01 0.54
C ALA A 57 -6.32 -6.73 1.83
N GLY A 58 -5.82 -6.01 2.84
CA GLY A 58 -5.32 -6.63 4.08
C GLY A 58 -6.39 -7.43 4.82
N LYS A 59 -7.61 -6.89 4.95
CA LYS A 59 -8.73 -7.60 5.60
C LYS A 59 -9.23 -8.77 4.79
N LEU A 60 -9.22 -8.70 3.46
CA LEU A 60 -9.51 -9.83 2.58
C LEU A 60 -8.59 -11.02 2.90
N LYS A 61 -7.28 -10.78 2.99
CA LYS A 61 -6.31 -11.84 3.29
C LYS A 61 -6.49 -12.42 4.70
N LYS A 62 -6.85 -11.60 5.69
CA LYS A 62 -7.19 -12.08 7.04
C LYS A 62 -8.42 -12.98 7.03
N ILE A 63 -9.47 -12.60 6.29
CA ILE A 63 -10.68 -13.43 6.13
C ILE A 63 -10.32 -14.73 5.40
N ALA A 64 -9.53 -14.65 4.34
CA ALA A 64 -9.05 -15.84 3.63
C ALA A 64 -8.25 -16.76 4.55
N SER A 65 -7.39 -16.23 5.41
CA SER A 65 -6.63 -16.98 6.41
C SER A 65 -7.56 -17.70 7.39
N ILE A 66 -8.60 -17.03 7.87
CA ILE A 66 -9.61 -17.65 8.78
C ILE A 66 -10.34 -18.80 8.09
N LEU A 67 -10.77 -18.63 6.84
CA LEU A 67 -11.54 -19.63 6.09
C LEU A 67 -10.70 -20.84 5.67
N THR A 68 -9.41 -20.67 5.46
CA THR A 68 -8.53 -21.72 4.90
C THR A 68 -7.57 -22.32 5.92
N GLY A 69 -7.38 -21.68 7.08
CA GLY A 69 -6.34 -22.05 8.06
C GLY A 69 -4.91 -21.72 7.62
N ILE A 70 -4.72 -21.08 6.47
CA ILE A 70 -3.39 -20.71 5.95
C ILE A 70 -2.91 -19.42 6.61
N ASP A 71 -1.63 -19.36 6.95
CA ASP A 71 -1.01 -18.13 7.49
C ASP A 71 -1.21 -16.95 6.53
N VAL A 72 -1.62 -15.81 7.07
CA VAL A 72 -1.95 -14.61 6.30
C VAL A 72 -0.79 -14.12 5.42
N ASN A 73 0.46 -14.30 5.86
CA ASN A 73 1.65 -13.90 5.13
C ASN A 73 1.86 -14.71 3.84
N LYS A 74 1.36 -15.95 3.78
CA LYS A 74 1.38 -16.76 2.56
C LYS A 74 0.60 -16.11 1.41
N PHE A 75 -0.44 -15.34 1.72
CA PHE A 75 -1.19 -14.59 0.72
C PHE A 75 -0.45 -13.35 0.16
N GLU A 76 0.75 -13.03 0.65
CA GLU A 76 1.64 -12.04 0.00
C GLU A 76 2.47 -12.69 -1.11
N ASP A 77 2.81 -13.96 -0.99
CA ASP A 77 3.61 -14.70 -1.95
C ASP A 77 2.84 -14.94 -3.27
N GLN A 78 3.41 -14.50 -4.39
CA GLN A 78 2.80 -14.60 -5.71
C GLN A 78 2.79 -16.04 -6.24
N GLU A 79 3.83 -16.81 -5.97
CA GLU A 79 3.93 -18.22 -6.41
C GLU A 79 2.97 -19.09 -5.59
N PHE A 80 2.94 -18.90 -4.27
CA PHE A 80 1.96 -19.59 -3.42
C PHE A 80 0.52 -19.38 -3.92
N LYS A 81 0.14 -18.17 -4.30
CA LYS A 81 -1.23 -17.89 -4.80
C LYS A 81 -1.58 -18.61 -6.08
N LYS A 82 -0.61 -19.07 -6.86
CA LYS A 82 -0.84 -19.87 -8.06
C LYS A 82 -1.09 -21.35 -7.76
N THR A 83 -0.77 -21.81 -6.55
CA THR A 83 -0.94 -23.23 -6.19
C THR A 83 -2.41 -23.58 -5.99
N GLU A 84 -2.74 -24.85 -6.24
CA GLU A 84 -4.08 -25.40 -6.00
C GLU A 84 -4.35 -25.49 -4.50
N MET A 85 -5.58 -25.20 -4.13
CA MET A 85 -6.13 -25.48 -2.82
C MET A 85 -6.45 -26.99 -2.68
N SER A 86 -6.90 -27.41 -1.50
CA SER A 86 -7.38 -28.78 -1.33
C SER A 86 -8.52 -29.10 -2.32
N PRO A 87 -8.73 -30.40 -2.67
CA PRO A 87 -9.71 -30.79 -3.69
C PRO A 87 -11.13 -30.27 -3.43
N GLU A 88 -11.50 -30.09 -2.17
CA GLU A 88 -12.83 -29.59 -1.75
C GLU A 88 -13.10 -28.16 -2.26
N TRP A 89 -12.05 -27.34 -2.45
CA TRP A 89 -12.16 -25.99 -2.96
C TRP A 89 -12.14 -25.94 -4.50
N GLY A 90 -11.44 -26.89 -5.16
CA GLY A 90 -11.39 -27.03 -6.62
C GLY A 90 -10.90 -25.77 -7.36
N MET A 91 -10.00 -25.01 -6.75
CA MET A 91 -9.47 -23.77 -7.33
C MET A 91 -8.11 -23.40 -6.73
N THR A 92 -7.40 -22.47 -7.39
CA THR A 92 -6.17 -21.89 -6.84
C THR A 92 -6.46 -20.88 -5.73
N TYR A 93 -5.48 -20.61 -4.85
CA TYR A 93 -5.60 -19.54 -3.86
C TYR A 93 -5.82 -18.16 -4.51
N ARG A 94 -5.28 -17.92 -5.69
CA ARG A 94 -5.54 -16.70 -6.46
C ARG A 94 -7.01 -16.58 -6.84
N THR A 95 -7.59 -17.62 -7.41
CA THR A 95 -8.99 -17.67 -7.79
C THR A 95 -9.90 -17.50 -6.57
N PHE A 96 -9.56 -18.16 -5.47
CA PHE A 96 -10.29 -18.01 -4.20
C PHE A 96 -10.31 -16.55 -3.72
N LEU A 97 -9.15 -15.89 -3.69
CA LEU A 97 -9.07 -14.48 -3.29
C LEU A 97 -9.86 -13.56 -4.23
N GLN A 98 -9.84 -13.83 -5.53
CA GLN A 98 -10.61 -13.06 -6.51
C GLN A 98 -12.12 -13.23 -6.29
N LYS A 99 -12.59 -14.46 -6.12
CA LYS A 99 -14.01 -14.75 -5.85
C LYS A 99 -14.46 -14.15 -4.52
N LEU A 100 -13.69 -14.36 -3.46
CA LEU A 100 -14.01 -13.79 -2.15
C LEU A 100 -14.02 -12.26 -2.21
N GLY A 101 -12.98 -11.66 -2.79
CA GLY A 101 -12.81 -10.21 -2.82
C GLY A 101 -13.80 -9.48 -3.73
N THR A 102 -14.03 -10.01 -4.92
CA THR A 102 -14.86 -9.35 -5.93
C THR A 102 -16.28 -9.90 -5.94
N GLU A 103 -16.44 -11.21 -6.19
CA GLU A 103 -17.77 -11.76 -6.42
C GLU A 103 -18.61 -11.76 -5.14
N ALA A 104 -18.07 -12.30 -4.04
CA ALA A 104 -18.82 -12.41 -2.79
C ALA A 104 -18.95 -11.06 -2.06
N MET A 105 -17.86 -10.34 -1.88
CA MET A 105 -17.86 -9.16 -1.02
C MET A 105 -18.19 -7.87 -1.78
N ARG A 106 -17.49 -7.58 -2.88
CA ARG A 106 -17.71 -6.33 -3.63
C ARG A 106 -19.04 -6.36 -4.37
N ASN A 107 -19.35 -7.43 -5.07
CA ASN A 107 -20.59 -7.55 -5.85
C ASN A 107 -21.76 -8.06 -5.02
N GLY A 108 -21.52 -9.01 -4.12
CA GLY A 108 -22.59 -9.65 -3.35
C GLY A 108 -22.99 -8.91 -2.07
N LEU A 109 -22.06 -8.23 -1.39
CA LEU A 109 -22.35 -7.50 -0.17
C LEU A 109 -22.46 -5.99 -0.40
N HIS A 110 -21.38 -5.33 -0.82
CA HIS A 110 -21.35 -3.88 -1.08
C HIS A 110 -20.11 -3.51 -1.89
N THR A 111 -20.26 -2.66 -2.91
CA THR A 111 -19.17 -2.23 -3.79
C THR A 111 -17.98 -1.67 -3.02
N ASP A 112 -18.21 -0.92 -1.95
CA ASP A 112 -17.18 -0.30 -1.12
C ASP A 112 -16.83 -1.12 0.12
N THR A 113 -17.12 -2.43 0.16
CA THR A 113 -16.86 -3.28 1.34
C THR A 113 -15.42 -3.13 1.85
N TRP A 114 -14.44 -3.23 0.95
CA TRP A 114 -13.02 -3.16 1.34
C TRP A 114 -12.60 -1.75 1.71
N LEU A 115 -13.13 -0.76 1.01
CA LEU A 115 -12.89 0.64 1.28
C LEU A 115 -13.40 1.04 2.67
N ASN A 116 -14.66 0.72 2.96
CA ASN A 116 -15.27 0.97 4.27
C ASN A 116 -14.52 0.24 5.39
N ALA A 117 -14.19 -1.04 5.15
CA ALA A 117 -13.40 -1.84 6.10
C ALA A 117 -12.00 -1.27 6.35
N PHE A 118 -11.36 -0.71 5.33
CA PHE A 118 -10.04 -0.10 5.44
C PHE A 118 -10.08 1.17 6.31
N TRP A 119 -11.01 2.09 6.03
CA TRP A 119 -11.08 3.38 6.71
C TRP A 119 -11.55 3.28 8.18
N ILE A 120 -12.18 2.19 8.59
CA ILE A 120 -12.50 1.94 10.01
C ILE A 120 -11.23 1.98 10.89
N ASP A 121 -10.08 1.57 10.33
CA ASP A 121 -8.83 1.51 11.08
C ASP A 121 -8.05 2.85 11.04
N TYR A 122 -8.43 3.80 10.16
CA TYR A 122 -7.81 5.12 10.06
C TYR A 122 -8.39 6.09 11.09
N LYS A 123 -8.08 5.84 12.34
CA LYS A 123 -8.55 6.63 13.48
C LYS A 123 -7.41 7.43 14.08
N ASP A 124 -7.76 8.55 14.73
CA ASP A 124 -6.80 9.33 15.49
C ASP A 124 -6.13 8.47 16.56
N ILE A 125 -4.81 8.59 16.65
CA ILE A 125 -3.99 7.93 17.65
C ILE A 125 -3.49 8.96 18.65
N TYR A 126 -3.37 8.55 19.90
CA TYR A 126 -2.76 9.37 20.94
C TYR A 126 -1.26 9.51 20.65
N THR A 127 -0.78 10.75 20.53
CA THR A 127 0.62 11.05 20.25
C THR A 127 1.31 11.77 21.39
N GLY A 128 0.58 12.25 22.38
CA GLY A 128 1.17 12.92 23.54
C GLY A 128 0.15 13.74 24.33
N SER A 129 0.64 14.44 25.34
CA SER A 129 -0.15 15.42 26.09
C SER A 129 0.71 16.65 26.40
N TRP A 130 0.06 17.82 26.45
CA TRP A 130 0.71 19.01 27.00
C TRP A 130 -0.20 19.65 28.07
N GLY A 131 0.42 20.10 29.17
CA GLY A 131 -0.31 20.64 30.30
C GLY A 131 -1.20 19.61 31.02
N GLN A 132 -1.98 20.08 31.98
CA GLN A 132 -2.91 19.21 32.74
C GLN A 132 -4.16 18.90 31.91
N GLY A 133 -4.28 17.66 31.44
CA GLY A 133 -5.48 17.11 30.82
C GLY A 133 -5.66 17.36 29.31
N HIS A 134 -4.67 17.94 28.62
CA HIS A 134 -4.73 18.11 27.16
C HIS A 134 -4.06 16.95 26.43
N HIS A 135 -4.85 16.08 25.83
CA HIS A 135 -4.38 14.96 25.00
C HIS A 135 -4.27 15.38 23.54
N ILE A 136 -3.15 15.02 22.90
CA ILE A 136 -2.92 15.27 21.48
C ILE A 136 -3.26 13.99 20.72
N TYR A 137 -4.11 14.11 19.73
CA TYR A 137 -4.50 13.03 18.83
C TYR A 137 -4.20 13.43 17.40
N GLU A 138 -3.56 12.54 16.64
CA GLU A 138 -3.20 12.78 15.25
C GLU A 138 -3.58 11.59 14.39
N LYS A 139 -3.79 11.83 13.10
CA LYS A 139 -3.96 10.74 12.14
C LYS A 139 -2.68 9.96 11.99
N PRO A 140 -2.74 8.61 11.90
CA PRO A 140 -1.57 7.81 11.60
C PRO A 140 -1.05 8.11 10.19
N ASN A 141 0.25 7.99 10.01
CA ASN A 141 0.87 8.13 8.69
C ASN A 141 0.85 6.78 7.96
N TRP A 142 0.12 6.72 6.85
CA TRP A 142 -0.04 5.50 6.05
C TRP A 142 0.48 5.66 4.64
N ILE A 143 1.16 4.62 4.14
CA ILE A 143 1.44 4.41 2.73
C ILE A 143 0.51 3.30 2.25
N ILE A 144 -0.21 3.53 1.16
CA ILE A 144 -1.16 2.59 0.57
C ILE A 144 -0.62 2.15 -0.79
N THR A 145 -0.28 0.87 -0.96
CA THR A 145 0.42 0.37 -2.16
C THR A 145 -0.45 -0.49 -3.08
N ASP A 146 -1.73 -0.64 -2.76
CA ASP A 146 -2.64 -1.53 -3.51
C ASP A 146 -3.95 -0.86 -3.94
N VAL A 147 -3.94 0.46 -4.13
CA VAL A 147 -5.06 1.19 -4.75
C VAL A 147 -5.18 0.75 -6.22
N ARG A 148 -6.35 0.23 -6.61
CA ARG A 148 -6.58 -0.40 -7.91
C ARG A 148 -7.86 0.05 -8.60
N PHE A 149 -8.79 0.66 -7.86
CA PHE A 149 -10.09 1.07 -8.36
C PHE A 149 -10.31 2.56 -8.13
N GLU A 150 -11.12 3.16 -8.98
CA GLU A 150 -11.40 4.60 -8.96
C GLU A 150 -12.00 5.07 -7.62
N ASN A 151 -12.91 4.29 -7.02
CA ASN A 151 -13.47 4.61 -5.71
C ASN A 151 -12.40 4.60 -4.60
N GLU A 152 -11.39 3.71 -4.68
CA GLU A 152 -10.26 3.68 -3.77
C GLU A 152 -9.36 4.91 -3.96
N TYR A 153 -9.05 5.26 -5.24
CA TYR A 153 -8.30 6.45 -5.61
C TYR A 153 -8.97 7.72 -5.07
N ASN A 154 -10.23 7.93 -5.41
CA ASN A 154 -11.00 9.09 -5.00
C ASN A 154 -11.07 9.20 -3.47
N SER A 155 -11.27 8.09 -2.78
CA SER A 155 -11.35 8.07 -1.33
C SER A 155 -10.06 8.49 -0.62
N VAL A 156 -8.89 8.15 -1.17
CA VAL A 156 -7.58 8.62 -0.66
C VAL A 156 -7.41 10.11 -0.94
N LYS A 157 -7.74 10.55 -2.16
CA LYS A 157 -7.61 11.93 -2.61
C LYS A 157 -8.50 12.89 -1.81
N GLU A 158 -9.76 12.52 -1.56
CA GLU A 158 -10.71 13.27 -0.73
C GLU A 158 -10.22 13.47 0.71
N ARG A 159 -9.37 12.58 1.20
CA ARG A 159 -8.72 12.69 2.52
C ARG A 159 -7.39 13.45 2.51
N GLY A 160 -7.09 14.12 1.40
CA GLY A 160 -5.85 14.88 1.23
C GLY A 160 -4.61 14.01 1.05
N GLY A 161 -4.78 12.75 0.62
CA GLY A 161 -3.67 11.85 0.34
C GLY A 161 -2.89 12.26 -0.90
N LEU A 162 -1.58 12.05 -0.86
CA LEU A 162 -0.68 12.24 -1.98
C LEU A 162 -0.76 11.03 -2.92
N MET A 163 -1.04 11.26 -4.20
CA MET A 163 -1.26 10.22 -5.20
C MET A 163 -0.05 10.09 -6.12
N ILE A 164 0.75 9.05 -5.92
CA ILE A 164 1.96 8.76 -6.71
C ILE A 164 1.70 7.55 -7.61
N LYS A 165 1.91 7.71 -8.93
CA LYS A 165 1.92 6.61 -9.88
C LYS A 165 3.36 6.18 -10.16
N VAL A 166 3.61 4.87 -10.19
CA VAL A 166 4.90 4.30 -10.59
C VAL A 166 4.72 3.57 -11.91
N GLU A 167 5.53 3.93 -12.89
CA GLU A 167 5.58 3.32 -14.21
C GLU A 167 6.98 2.78 -14.48
N ARG A 168 7.05 1.63 -15.13
CA ARG A 168 8.32 1.01 -15.53
C ARG A 168 8.23 0.53 -16.97
N PRO A 169 9.09 1.02 -17.88
CA PRO A 169 9.08 0.58 -19.27
C PRO A 169 9.45 -0.91 -19.39
N GLY A 170 8.92 -1.56 -20.42
CA GLY A 170 9.28 -2.95 -20.75
C GLY A 170 8.61 -4.03 -19.91
N ILE A 171 7.67 -3.69 -19.03
CA ILE A 171 6.88 -4.68 -18.27
C ILE A 171 5.57 -4.93 -18.99
N GLU A 172 5.32 -6.19 -19.38
CA GLU A 172 4.03 -6.63 -19.90
C GLU A 172 2.95 -6.51 -18.81
N THR A 173 1.87 -5.85 -19.14
CA THR A 173 0.78 -5.60 -18.19
C THR A 173 -0.34 -6.62 -18.38
N GLN A 174 -0.85 -7.16 -17.28
CA GLN A 174 -2.02 -8.03 -17.28
C GLN A 174 -3.30 -7.22 -17.59
N THR A 175 -4.23 -7.85 -18.30
CA THR A 175 -5.50 -7.24 -18.70
C THR A 175 -6.61 -7.36 -17.65
N HIS A 176 -6.34 -7.94 -16.49
CA HIS A 176 -7.33 -8.09 -15.43
C HIS A 176 -7.81 -6.72 -14.93
N THR A 177 -9.12 -6.60 -14.63
CA THR A 177 -9.76 -5.34 -14.19
C THR A 177 -9.07 -4.67 -12.99
N SER A 178 -8.45 -5.44 -12.09
CA SER A 178 -7.66 -4.90 -10.98
C SER A 178 -6.31 -4.30 -11.39
N GLU A 179 -5.87 -4.50 -12.63
CA GLU A 179 -4.63 -3.92 -13.15
C GLU A 179 -4.89 -2.76 -14.13
N THR A 180 -6.12 -2.64 -14.64
CA THR A 180 -6.52 -1.61 -15.61
C THR A 180 -7.48 -0.58 -15.04
N GLY A 181 -7.98 -0.78 -13.82
CA GLY A 181 -9.02 0.06 -13.21
C GLY A 181 -8.65 1.53 -13.00
N LEU A 182 -7.37 1.88 -13.09
CA LEU A 182 -6.89 3.26 -12.96
C LEU A 182 -6.21 3.79 -14.25
N ASP A 183 -6.28 3.06 -15.36
CA ASP A 183 -5.60 3.47 -16.60
C ASP A 183 -6.17 4.78 -17.19
N HIS A 184 -7.42 5.10 -16.91
CA HIS A 184 -8.09 6.32 -17.33
C HIS A 184 -7.79 7.53 -16.43
N ILE A 185 -7.19 7.33 -15.26
CA ILE A 185 -6.86 8.41 -14.33
C ILE A 185 -5.61 9.15 -14.80
N THR A 186 -5.72 10.47 -14.94
CA THR A 186 -4.65 11.35 -15.42
C THR A 186 -4.20 12.37 -14.40
N ASP A 187 -4.95 12.60 -13.33
CA ASP A 187 -4.71 13.65 -12.33
C ASP A 187 -3.90 13.17 -11.11
N TRP A 188 -2.83 12.39 -11.39
CA TRP A 188 -1.84 12.00 -10.39
C TRP A 188 -1.04 13.22 -9.93
N ASP A 189 -0.75 13.31 -8.61
CA ASP A 189 0.11 14.38 -8.10
C ASP A 189 1.55 14.20 -8.61
N TYR A 190 2.01 12.93 -8.73
CA TYR A 190 3.31 12.59 -9.30
C TYR A 190 3.24 11.29 -10.10
N VAL A 191 4.04 11.24 -11.17
CA VAL A 191 4.31 10.02 -11.95
C VAL A 191 5.82 9.76 -11.91
N ILE A 192 6.22 8.65 -11.28
CA ILE A 192 7.61 8.24 -11.20
C ILE A 192 7.90 7.24 -12.32
N GLN A 193 8.81 7.60 -13.22
CA GLN A 193 9.38 6.66 -14.19
C GLN A 193 10.49 5.88 -13.50
N ASN A 194 10.23 4.57 -13.26
CA ASN A 194 11.18 3.64 -12.64
C ASN A 194 12.00 2.93 -13.72
N ASP A 195 12.83 3.67 -14.39
CA ASP A 195 13.63 3.29 -15.57
C ASP A 195 15.14 3.27 -15.32
N GLY A 196 15.56 3.65 -14.11
CA GLY A 196 16.97 3.76 -13.71
C GLY A 196 17.37 2.76 -12.63
N THR A 197 18.44 3.13 -11.91
CA THR A 197 18.96 2.39 -10.76
C THR A 197 18.12 2.62 -9.51
N ILE A 198 18.42 1.87 -8.45
CA ILE A 198 17.76 2.08 -7.16
C ILE A 198 18.09 3.47 -6.58
N ASN A 199 19.29 3.98 -6.80
CA ASN A 199 19.69 5.31 -6.34
C ASN A 199 18.91 6.41 -7.08
N ASP A 200 18.72 6.28 -8.41
CA ASP A 200 17.88 7.21 -9.17
C ASP A 200 16.43 7.22 -8.62
N LEU A 201 15.92 6.05 -8.25
CA LEU A 201 14.58 5.95 -7.68
C LEU A 201 14.51 6.60 -6.29
N ILE A 202 15.54 6.43 -5.45
CA ILE A 202 15.65 7.08 -4.14
C ILE A 202 15.66 8.59 -4.30
N GLU A 203 16.43 9.14 -5.25
CA GLU A 203 16.49 10.57 -5.52
C GLU A 203 15.12 11.12 -5.97
N LYS A 204 14.45 10.46 -6.93
CA LYS A 204 13.12 10.86 -7.39
C LYS A 204 12.10 10.90 -6.24
N VAL A 205 12.10 9.89 -5.36
CA VAL A 205 11.22 9.86 -4.19
C VAL A 205 11.59 10.94 -3.18
N HIS A 206 12.86 11.14 -2.92
CA HIS A 206 13.37 12.15 -1.99
C HIS A 206 12.91 13.57 -2.40
N GLU A 207 13.04 13.93 -3.68
CA GLU A 207 12.57 15.22 -4.21
C GLU A 207 11.06 15.43 -3.98
N ILE A 208 10.26 14.39 -4.21
CA ILE A 208 8.80 14.43 -3.95
C ILE A 208 8.53 14.69 -2.47
N LEU A 209 9.20 13.97 -1.58
CA LEU A 209 8.98 14.09 -0.13
C LEU A 209 9.37 15.47 0.41
N ILE A 210 10.46 16.07 -0.12
CA ILE A 210 10.86 17.44 0.21
C ILE A 210 9.79 18.43 -0.26
N LYS A 211 9.36 18.32 -1.53
CA LYS A 211 8.37 19.22 -2.11
C LYS A 211 7.04 19.22 -1.38
N GLU A 212 6.64 18.04 -0.88
CA GLU A 212 5.40 17.86 -0.10
C GLU A 212 5.57 18.14 1.42
N GLY A 213 6.78 18.54 1.85
CA GLY A 213 7.06 18.83 3.26
C GLY A 213 6.95 17.61 4.19
N VAL A 214 7.18 16.42 3.64
CA VAL A 214 7.20 15.16 4.40
C VAL A 214 8.54 15.00 5.11
N ILE A 215 9.62 15.35 4.41
CA ILE A 215 10.98 15.37 4.93
C ILE A 215 11.63 16.73 4.74
#